data_20486fde5b1fde668fef45a319c10fad
#
_entry.id   20486fde5b1fde668fef45a319c10fad
#
_cell.length_a   1.000
_cell.length_b   1.000
_cell.length_c   1.000
_cell.angle_alpha   90.00
_cell.angle_beta   90.00
_cell.angle_gamma   90.00
#
_symmetry.space_group_name_H-M   'P 1'
#
loop_
_entity.id
_entity.type
_entity.pdbx_description
1 polymer ?
#
loop_
_entity_poly.entity_id
_entity_poly.type
_entity_poly.pdbx_seq_one_letter_code
_entity_poly.pdbx_strand_id
1 'polypeptide(L)'
;RERIRNTAEIEGKFVRQSGGRGQYGHVWIRFEPAEDEGADGLEFVNDIVGGSVPREYIPAVTKGIEEQMQNGVLAGYPLLGLKATLYDGSFHDVDSNEMAFKIAASMATKKLSEEGGAVLLEPIMKVEVVTPEENMGDVVGDLNRRRGLILGMQDSASGKIVDADVPLAEMFGYATDLRSATQGRATYTMEFARYSEAPSNVAQSIIGKNTF
;
A
#
# COMPACT_ATOMS: atom_id res chain seq x y z
N ARG A 1 -3.91 1.04 0.86
CA ARG A 1 -2.66 0.44 0.33
C ARG A 1 -1.57 0.42 1.39
N GLU A 2 -0.53 -0.34 1.14
CA GLU A 2 0.65 -0.44 2.00
C GLU A 2 1.89 -0.14 1.17
N ARG A 3 2.98 0.28 1.83
CA ARG A 3 4.27 0.53 1.18
C ARG A 3 5.40 0.23 2.17
N ILE A 4 6.52 -0.26 1.67
CA ILE A 4 7.74 -0.38 2.47
C ILE A 4 8.56 0.90 2.35
N ARG A 5 9.27 1.27 3.42
CA ARG A 5 10.14 2.44 3.45
C ARG A 5 11.60 2.10 3.21
N ASN A 6 12.00 0.91 3.62
CA ASN A 6 13.40 0.54 3.72
C ASN A 6 13.73 -0.62 2.79
N THR A 7 14.96 -0.65 2.30
CA THR A 7 15.54 -1.84 1.69
C THR A 7 15.80 -2.88 2.77
N ALA A 8 15.43 -4.13 2.51
CA ALA A 8 15.62 -5.24 3.44
C ALA A 8 16.10 -6.49 2.71
N GLU A 9 17.07 -7.19 3.29
CA GLU A 9 17.52 -8.50 2.83
C GLU A 9 16.91 -9.56 3.74
N ILE A 10 16.05 -10.40 3.18
CA ILE A 10 15.19 -11.28 3.95
C ILE A 10 15.35 -12.72 3.51
N GLU A 11 15.49 -13.61 4.49
CA GLU A 11 15.45 -15.05 4.30
C GLU A 11 14.01 -15.56 4.40
N GLY A 12 13.58 -16.36 3.42
CA GLY A 12 12.38 -17.17 3.49
C GLY A 12 12.76 -18.64 3.42
N LYS A 13 12.40 -19.41 4.45
CA LYS A 13 12.70 -20.83 4.49
C LYS A 13 11.48 -21.61 4.93
N PHE A 14 11.02 -22.50 4.06
CA PHE A 14 9.92 -23.38 4.33
C PHE A 14 10.40 -24.83 4.30
N VAL A 15 10.34 -25.47 5.44
CA VAL A 15 10.72 -26.86 5.61
C VAL A 15 9.57 -27.59 6.30
N ARG A 16 9.05 -28.63 5.65
CA ARG A 16 8.01 -29.46 6.22
C ARG A 16 8.31 -30.92 5.94
N GLN A 17 8.26 -31.73 6.98
CA GLN A 17 8.46 -33.16 6.88
C GLN A 17 7.42 -33.86 7.76
N SER A 18 6.49 -34.55 7.13
CA SER A 18 5.43 -35.30 7.81
C SER A 18 5.15 -36.59 7.08
N GLY A 19 5.67 -37.69 7.58
CA GLY A 19 5.31 -39.05 7.16
C GLY A 19 5.36 -39.33 5.67
N GLY A 20 6.47 -39.04 5.00
CA GLY A 20 6.64 -39.26 3.56
C GLY A 20 7.56 -38.22 2.94
N ARG A 21 7.29 -37.86 1.69
CA ARG A 21 8.05 -36.82 0.98
C ARG A 21 7.88 -35.48 1.65
N GLY A 22 8.96 -34.85 2.09
CA GLY A 22 8.96 -33.54 2.72
C GLY A 22 8.80 -32.40 1.71
N GLN A 23 8.83 -31.17 2.22
CA GLN A 23 8.89 -29.96 1.41
C GLN A 23 10.08 -29.11 1.86
N TYR A 24 10.77 -28.52 0.92
CA TYR A 24 11.91 -27.64 1.18
C TYR A 24 11.98 -26.53 0.14
N GLY A 25 11.88 -25.29 0.59
CA GLY A 25 12.13 -24.10 -0.21
C GLY A 25 12.90 -23.09 0.60
N HIS A 26 13.93 -22.48 0.01
CA HIS A 26 14.81 -21.55 0.70
C HIS A 26 15.27 -20.47 -0.25
N VAL A 27 15.01 -19.23 0.11
CA VAL A 27 15.34 -18.05 -0.68
C VAL A 27 15.92 -16.94 0.18
N TRP A 28 16.82 -16.17 -0.40
CA TRP A 28 17.26 -14.87 0.08
C TRP A 28 16.88 -13.83 -0.94
N ILE A 29 16.10 -12.85 -0.51
CA ILE A 29 15.55 -11.82 -1.38
C ILE A 29 15.89 -10.45 -0.81
N ARG A 30 16.40 -9.55 -1.68
CA ARG A 30 16.52 -8.14 -1.34
C ARG A 30 15.29 -7.42 -1.86
N PHE A 31 14.53 -6.82 -0.96
CA PHE A 31 13.37 -6.03 -1.28
C PHE A 31 13.71 -4.54 -1.21
N GLU A 32 13.27 -3.79 -2.20
CA GLU A 32 13.46 -2.35 -2.28
C GLU A 32 12.13 -1.68 -2.63
N PRO A 33 11.85 -0.47 -2.08
CA PRO A 33 10.71 0.31 -2.56
C PRO A 33 10.88 0.58 -4.05
N ALA A 34 9.77 0.65 -4.80
CA ALA A 34 9.83 1.07 -6.19
C ALA A 34 10.36 2.51 -6.28
N GLU A 35 11.15 2.80 -7.32
CA GLU A 35 11.70 4.15 -7.54
C GLU A 35 10.60 5.18 -7.79
N ASP A 36 9.57 4.78 -8.51
CA ASP A 36 8.38 5.60 -8.74
C ASP A 36 7.37 5.36 -7.62
N GLU A 37 7.09 6.39 -6.82
CA GLU A 37 6.14 6.31 -5.70
C GLU A 37 4.72 5.94 -6.11
N GLY A 38 4.34 6.22 -7.35
CA GLY A 38 3.04 5.84 -7.91
C GLY A 38 3.03 4.46 -8.56
N ALA A 39 4.17 3.78 -8.65
CA ALA A 39 4.26 2.48 -9.30
C ALA A 39 3.44 1.43 -8.56
N ASP A 40 2.84 0.54 -9.34
CA ASP A 40 2.07 -0.61 -8.87
C ASP A 40 2.70 -1.86 -9.49
N GLY A 41 2.71 -2.95 -8.74
CA GLY A 41 3.24 -4.21 -9.22
C GLY A 41 4.67 -4.52 -8.81
N LEU A 42 5.14 -5.67 -9.26
CA LEU A 42 6.44 -6.23 -8.89
C LEU A 42 7.45 -6.09 -10.03
N GLU A 43 8.61 -5.50 -9.73
CA GLU A 43 9.81 -5.62 -10.55
C GLU A 43 10.66 -6.74 -9.96
N PHE A 44 10.72 -7.87 -10.65
CA PHE A 44 11.47 -9.03 -10.18
C PHE A 44 12.80 -9.17 -10.92
N VAL A 45 13.88 -9.34 -10.17
CA VAL A 45 15.22 -9.55 -10.70
C VAL A 45 15.74 -10.91 -10.24
N ASN A 46 16.15 -11.73 -11.19
CA ASN A 46 16.84 -12.99 -10.89
C ASN A 46 18.35 -12.75 -10.92
N ASP A 47 18.95 -12.78 -9.75
CA ASP A 47 20.40 -12.60 -9.57
C ASP A 47 21.07 -13.85 -8.97
N ILE A 48 20.49 -15.01 -9.24
CA ILE A 48 21.01 -16.29 -8.77
C ILE A 48 22.31 -16.63 -9.49
N VAL A 49 23.31 -17.01 -8.72
CA VAL A 49 24.62 -17.46 -9.21
C VAL A 49 24.82 -18.93 -8.83
N GLY A 50 25.33 -19.72 -9.77
CA GLY A 50 25.68 -21.11 -9.54
C GLY A 50 24.50 -22.06 -9.32
N GLY A 51 23.27 -21.64 -9.69
CA GLY A 51 22.10 -22.50 -9.60
C GLY A 51 21.64 -22.82 -8.19
N SER A 52 21.94 -21.95 -7.21
CA SER A 52 21.54 -22.17 -5.81
C SER A 52 20.01 -22.29 -5.65
N VAL A 53 19.26 -21.64 -6.52
CA VAL A 53 17.83 -21.90 -6.72
C VAL A 53 17.65 -22.36 -8.18
N PRO A 54 17.17 -23.59 -8.41
CA PRO A 54 16.95 -24.08 -9.77
C PRO A 54 15.96 -23.21 -10.56
N ARG A 55 16.25 -23.03 -11.84
CA ARG A 55 15.43 -22.18 -12.74
C ARG A 55 13.97 -22.54 -12.73
N GLU A 56 13.64 -23.81 -12.62
CA GLU A 56 12.27 -24.31 -12.62
C GLU A 56 11.42 -23.79 -11.45
N TYR A 57 12.06 -23.36 -10.35
CA TYR A 57 11.38 -22.85 -9.17
C TYR A 57 11.28 -21.32 -9.12
N ILE A 58 11.97 -20.61 -9.98
CA ILE A 58 11.97 -19.13 -9.97
C ILE A 58 10.59 -18.54 -10.29
N PRO A 59 9.81 -19.06 -11.25
CA PRO A 59 8.44 -18.59 -11.45
C PRO A 59 7.56 -18.72 -10.20
N ALA A 60 7.75 -19.77 -9.41
CA ALA A 60 7.03 -19.97 -8.15
C ALA A 60 7.41 -18.93 -7.10
N VAL A 61 8.68 -18.53 -7.03
CA VAL A 61 9.16 -17.45 -6.16
C VAL A 61 8.47 -16.13 -6.52
N THR A 62 8.47 -15.78 -7.79
CA THR A 62 7.78 -14.57 -8.29
C THR A 62 6.32 -14.58 -7.91
N LYS A 63 5.64 -15.69 -8.14
CA LYS A 63 4.22 -15.84 -7.83
C LYS A 63 3.93 -15.72 -6.33
N GLY A 64 4.79 -16.27 -5.48
CA GLY A 64 4.67 -16.16 -4.03
C GLY A 64 4.77 -14.71 -3.55
N ILE A 65 5.69 -13.93 -4.13
CA ILE A 65 5.83 -12.51 -3.83
C ILE A 65 4.58 -11.74 -4.29
N GLU A 66 4.14 -11.95 -5.52
CA GLU A 66 2.96 -11.27 -6.08
C GLU A 66 1.70 -11.52 -5.27
N GLU A 67 1.44 -12.76 -4.91
CA GLU A 67 0.27 -13.12 -4.10
C GLU A 67 0.31 -12.47 -2.72
N GLN A 68 1.48 -12.46 -2.08
CA GLN A 68 1.61 -11.81 -0.78
C GLN A 68 1.47 -10.29 -0.86
N MET A 69 1.94 -9.68 -1.94
CA MET A 69 1.72 -8.25 -2.19
C MET A 69 0.23 -7.92 -2.25
N GLN A 70 -0.57 -8.76 -2.89
CA GLN A 70 -2.03 -8.56 -2.97
C GLN A 70 -2.73 -8.74 -1.63
N ASN A 71 -2.22 -9.64 -0.80
CA ASN A 71 -2.77 -9.90 0.54
C ASN A 71 -2.30 -8.91 1.59
N GLY A 72 -1.26 -8.13 1.28
CA GLY A 72 -0.65 -7.19 2.21
C GLY A 72 0.27 -7.86 3.23
N VAL A 73 1.03 -7.04 3.93
CA VAL A 73 1.99 -7.50 4.95
C VAL A 73 1.74 -6.86 6.32
N LEU A 74 0.95 -5.79 6.37
CA LEU A 74 0.72 -5.01 7.58
C LEU A 74 -0.74 -5.07 8.05
N ALA A 75 -1.69 -4.75 7.18
CA ALA A 75 -3.10 -4.62 7.53
C ALA A 75 -4.05 -5.28 6.52
N GLY A 76 -3.53 -6.09 5.61
CA GLY A 76 -4.32 -6.79 4.61
C GLY A 76 -4.63 -5.99 3.35
N TYR A 77 -3.98 -4.85 3.15
CA TYR A 77 -4.15 -4.03 1.95
C TYR A 77 -3.01 -4.26 0.97
N PRO A 78 -3.26 -4.23 -0.34
CA PRO A 78 -2.21 -4.48 -1.32
C PRO A 78 -1.01 -3.53 -1.17
N LEU A 79 0.20 -4.10 -1.29
CA LEU A 79 1.44 -3.31 -1.39
C LEU A 79 1.49 -2.56 -2.72
N LEU A 80 1.91 -1.31 -2.68
CA LEU A 80 2.34 -0.58 -3.87
C LEU A 80 3.68 -1.13 -4.37
N GLY A 81 4.14 -0.66 -5.52
CA GLY A 81 5.28 -1.17 -6.24
C GLY A 81 6.48 -1.56 -5.40
N LEU A 82 7.03 -2.72 -5.72
CA LEU A 82 8.11 -3.37 -5.00
C LEU A 82 9.13 -3.90 -6.00
N LYS A 83 10.41 -3.70 -5.73
CA LYS A 83 11.49 -4.37 -6.44
C LYS A 83 12.01 -5.50 -5.57
N ALA A 84 12.04 -6.71 -6.11
CA ALA A 84 12.54 -7.89 -5.42
C ALA A 84 13.65 -8.54 -6.23
N THR A 85 14.83 -8.69 -5.63
CA THR A 85 15.99 -9.34 -6.22
C THR A 85 16.25 -10.64 -5.49
N LEU A 86 16.01 -11.76 -6.18
CA LEU A 86 16.36 -13.08 -5.68
C LEU A 86 17.85 -13.31 -5.94
N TYR A 87 18.67 -13.37 -4.89
CA TYR A 87 20.11 -13.45 -5.05
C TYR A 87 20.75 -14.71 -4.47
N ASP A 88 20.04 -15.44 -3.60
CA ASP A 88 20.56 -16.67 -3.01
C ASP A 88 19.42 -17.58 -2.53
N GLY A 89 19.77 -18.76 -2.13
CA GLY A 89 18.88 -19.77 -1.60
C GLY A 89 19.54 -21.12 -1.57
N SER A 90 18.77 -22.15 -1.34
CA SER A 90 19.21 -23.53 -1.44
C SER A 90 18.04 -24.43 -1.78
N PHE A 91 18.36 -25.62 -2.24
CA PHE A 91 17.34 -26.62 -2.57
C PHE A 91 17.76 -28.00 -2.07
N HIS A 92 16.79 -28.88 -1.98
CA HIS A 92 17.00 -30.28 -1.60
C HIS A 92 16.54 -31.18 -2.75
N ASP A 93 17.39 -32.09 -3.19
CA ASP A 93 17.13 -32.90 -4.40
C ASP A 93 15.80 -33.68 -4.38
N VAL A 94 15.34 -34.07 -3.20
CA VAL A 94 14.14 -34.88 -3.03
C VAL A 94 12.92 -34.03 -2.66
N ASP A 95 13.09 -33.08 -1.72
CA ASP A 95 12.00 -32.39 -1.04
C ASP A 95 11.64 -31.04 -1.65
N SER A 96 12.46 -30.50 -2.56
CA SER A 96 12.15 -29.24 -3.21
C SER A 96 11.10 -29.39 -4.30
N ASN A 97 10.18 -28.46 -4.33
CA ASN A 97 9.13 -28.36 -5.35
C ASN A 97 8.68 -26.90 -5.49
N GLU A 98 7.86 -26.64 -6.50
CA GLU A 98 7.35 -25.30 -6.78
C GLU A 98 6.56 -24.73 -5.61
N MET A 99 5.71 -25.52 -4.98
CA MET A 99 4.88 -25.09 -3.86
C MET A 99 5.74 -24.62 -2.67
N ALA A 100 6.81 -25.37 -2.36
CA ALA A 100 7.71 -25.02 -1.25
C ALA A 100 8.41 -23.69 -1.49
N PHE A 101 8.86 -23.41 -2.73
CA PHE A 101 9.48 -22.14 -3.08
C PHE A 101 8.48 -20.99 -3.10
N LYS A 102 7.26 -21.23 -3.55
CA LYS A 102 6.17 -20.24 -3.48
C LYS A 102 5.90 -19.83 -2.03
N ILE A 103 5.79 -20.79 -1.14
CA ILE A 103 5.56 -20.55 0.29
C ILE A 103 6.75 -19.82 0.92
N ALA A 104 7.98 -20.25 0.62
CA ALA A 104 9.19 -19.59 1.13
C ALA A 104 9.25 -18.12 0.71
N ALA A 105 8.94 -17.83 -0.54
CA ALA A 105 8.90 -16.46 -1.05
C ALA A 105 7.79 -15.63 -0.40
N SER A 106 6.63 -16.21 -0.18
CA SER A 106 5.52 -15.57 0.53
C SER A 106 5.90 -15.25 1.99
N MET A 107 6.55 -16.19 2.66
CA MET A 107 7.05 -15.98 4.04
C MET A 107 8.07 -14.85 4.11
N ALA A 108 9.01 -14.78 3.15
CA ALA A 108 9.99 -13.68 3.08
C ALA A 108 9.30 -12.34 2.89
N THR A 109 8.35 -12.26 1.98
CA THR A 109 7.59 -11.04 1.71
C THR A 109 6.81 -10.57 2.94
N LYS A 110 6.22 -11.49 3.67
CA LYS A 110 5.45 -11.20 4.89
C LYS A 110 6.29 -10.53 5.98
N LYS A 111 7.58 -10.83 6.05
CA LYS A 111 8.51 -10.22 7.01
C LYS A 111 8.76 -8.73 6.74
N LEU A 112 8.34 -8.23 5.59
CA LEU A 112 8.41 -6.79 5.27
C LEU A 112 7.56 -5.94 6.21
N SER A 113 6.61 -6.51 6.93
CA SER A 113 5.85 -5.79 7.94
C SER A 113 6.75 -5.08 8.95
N GLU A 114 7.82 -5.74 9.37
CA GLU A 114 8.79 -5.22 10.33
C GLU A 114 10.08 -4.77 9.63
N GLU A 115 10.73 -5.67 8.90
CA GLU A 115 12.07 -5.44 8.34
C GLU A 115 12.07 -4.42 7.20
N GLY A 116 10.98 -4.31 6.45
CA GLY A 116 10.81 -3.32 5.38
C GLY A 116 10.28 -1.98 5.85
N GLY A 117 9.93 -1.85 7.12
CA GLY A 117 9.32 -0.62 7.63
C GLY A 117 7.99 -0.34 6.93
N ALA A 118 7.11 -1.33 6.84
CA ALA A 118 5.83 -1.18 6.15
C ALA A 118 4.95 -0.12 6.81
N VAL A 119 4.33 0.72 6.00
CA VAL A 119 3.42 1.77 6.43
C VAL A 119 2.10 1.67 5.70
N LEU A 120 1.04 2.13 6.36
CA LEU A 120 -0.28 2.21 5.77
C LEU A 120 -0.43 3.53 5.00
N LEU A 121 -0.94 3.45 3.78
CA LEU A 121 -1.24 4.60 2.95
C LEU A 121 -2.75 4.80 2.90
N GLU A 122 -3.17 6.06 2.95
CA GLU A 122 -4.56 6.44 2.74
C GLU A 122 -4.73 7.23 1.45
N PRO A 123 -5.86 7.06 0.74
CA PRO A 123 -6.13 7.87 -0.45
C PRO A 123 -6.43 9.32 -0.06
N ILE A 124 -5.79 10.24 -0.77
CA ILE A 124 -6.03 11.68 -0.66
C ILE A 124 -6.80 12.12 -1.88
N MET A 125 -7.87 12.87 -1.64
CA MET A 125 -8.75 13.37 -2.69
C MET A 125 -8.47 14.85 -2.94
N LYS A 126 -8.47 15.22 -4.21
CA LYS A 126 -8.48 16.62 -4.62
C LYS A 126 -9.93 17.10 -4.62
N VAL A 127 -10.24 18.02 -3.75
CA VAL A 127 -11.57 18.57 -3.56
C VAL A 127 -11.60 20.03 -4.01
N GLU A 128 -12.56 20.37 -4.87
CA GLU A 128 -12.81 21.73 -5.29
C GLU A 128 -14.25 22.10 -4.88
N VAL A 129 -14.39 23.15 -4.10
CA VAL A 129 -15.70 23.65 -3.64
C VAL A 129 -15.96 25.01 -4.25
N VAL A 130 -17.10 25.18 -4.91
CA VAL A 130 -17.58 26.45 -5.39
C VAL A 130 -18.67 26.92 -4.43
N THR A 131 -18.45 28.05 -3.77
CA THR A 131 -19.32 28.53 -2.69
C THR A 131 -19.55 30.04 -2.80
N PRO A 132 -20.72 30.55 -2.34
CA PRO A 132 -20.88 31.98 -2.11
C PRO A 132 -19.82 32.48 -1.12
N GLU A 133 -19.33 33.68 -1.31
CA GLU A 133 -18.31 34.29 -0.48
C GLU A 133 -18.67 34.28 1.01
N GLU A 134 -19.92 34.56 1.34
CA GLU A 134 -20.40 34.56 2.72
C GLU A 134 -20.30 33.21 3.44
N ASN A 135 -20.26 32.09 2.70
CA ASN A 135 -20.13 30.73 3.25
C ASN A 135 -18.70 30.21 3.24
N MET A 136 -17.74 30.96 2.69
CA MET A 136 -16.34 30.48 2.51
C MET A 136 -15.70 30.11 3.84
N GLY A 137 -15.92 30.90 4.90
CA GLY A 137 -15.38 30.62 6.22
C GLY A 137 -15.84 29.27 6.78
N ASP A 138 -17.12 28.96 6.62
CA ASP A 138 -17.70 27.68 7.06
C ASP A 138 -17.15 26.50 6.23
N VAL A 139 -16.99 26.68 4.93
CA VAL A 139 -16.43 25.68 4.03
C VAL A 139 -14.98 25.37 4.40
N VAL A 140 -14.15 26.38 4.57
CA VAL A 140 -12.73 26.23 4.97
C VAL A 140 -12.63 25.57 6.35
N GLY A 141 -13.43 26.01 7.31
CA GLY A 141 -13.45 25.44 8.66
C GLY A 141 -13.82 23.96 8.66
N ASP A 142 -14.82 23.56 7.87
CA ASP A 142 -15.23 22.16 7.76
C ASP A 142 -14.15 21.31 7.09
N LEU A 143 -13.53 21.78 6.02
CA LEU A 143 -12.44 21.06 5.35
C LEU A 143 -11.22 20.90 6.28
N ASN A 144 -10.89 21.91 7.07
CA ASN A 144 -9.82 21.81 8.08
C ASN A 144 -10.15 20.75 9.15
N ARG A 145 -11.38 20.69 9.59
CA ARG A 145 -11.84 19.67 10.55
C ARG A 145 -11.75 18.26 9.99
N ARG A 146 -11.86 18.10 8.67
CA ARG A 146 -11.72 16.83 7.96
C ARG A 146 -10.27 16.49 7.61
N ARG A 147 -9.30 17.06 8.30
CA ARG A 147 -7.87 16.90 8.03
C ARG A 147 -7.47 17.37 6.64
N GLY A 148 -8.22 18.31 6.09
CA GLY A 148 -7.94 18.88 4.78
C GLY A 148 -6.79 19.87 4.82
N LEU A 149 -6.03 19.90 3.73
CA LEU A 149 -5.01 20.92 3.48
C LEU A 149 -5.55 21.87 2.41
N ILE A 150 -5.79 23.13 2.79
CA ILE A 150 -6.26 24.13 1.84
C ILE A 150 -5.08 24.52 0.95
N LEU A 151 -5.24 24.33 -0.36
CA LEU A 151 -4.20 24.61 -1.35
C LEU A 151 -4.33 26.01 -1.92
N GLY A 152 -5.53 26.53 -2.03
CA GLY A 152 -5.76 27.85 -2.57
C GLY A 152 -7.23 28.24 -2.57
N MET A 153 -7.46 29.53 -2.75
CA MET A 153 -8.78 30.13 -2.89
C MET A 153 -8.72 31.14 -4.03
N GLN A 154 -9.72 31.12 -4.88
CA GLN A 154 -9.77 32.03 -6.02
C GLN A 154 -11.20 32.52 -6.25
N ASP A 155 -11.28 33.68 -6.92
CA ASP A 155 -12.57 34.22 -7.30
C ASP A 155 -13.13 33.53 -8.55
N SER A 156 -14.44 33.36 -8.59
CA SER A 156 -15.15 32.89 -9.77
C SER A 156 -16.39 33.70 -10.03
N ALA A 157 -17.01 33.54 -11.20
CA ALA A 157 -18.27 34.21 -11.55
C ALA A 157 -19.39 33.81 -10.59
N SER A 158 -19.31 32.64 -9.96
CA SER A 158 -20.33 32.10 -9.05
C SER A 158 -20.02 32.30 -7.57
N GLY A 159 -18.91 32.97 -7.24
CA GLY A 159 -18.49 33.20 -5.86
C GLY A 159 -17.01 32.90 -5.66
N LYS A 160 -16.70 32.00 -4.74
CA LYS A 160 -15.33 31.59 -4.40
C LYS A 160 -15.12 30.13 -4.74
N ILE A 161 -13.89 29.79 -5.18
CA ILE A 161 -13.44 28.42 -5.37
C ILE A 161 -12.40 28.12 -4.28
N VAL A 162 -12.64 27.05 -3.53
CA VAL A 162 -11.71 26.57 -2.51
C VAL A 162 -11.16 25.21 -2.98
N ASP A 163 -9.84 25.13 -3.12
CA ASP A 163 -9.13 23.90 -3.47
C ASP A 163 -8.47 23.32 -2.24
N ALA A 164 -8.64 22.03 -2.01
CA ALA A 164 -8.07 21.34 -0.86
C ALA A 164 -7.73 19.88 -1.19
N ASP A 165 -6.73 19.36 -0.50
CA ASP A 165 -6.44 17.93 -0.43
C ASP A 165 -7.03 17.39 0.87
N VAL A 166 -7.89 16.37 0.78
CA VAL A 166 -8.61 15.81 1.93
C VAL A 166 -8.55 14.28 1.88
N PRO A 167 -8.24 13.62 3.00
CA PRO A 167 -8.31 12.16 3.04
C PRO A 167 -9.71 11.65 2.72
N LEU A 168 -9.81 10.64 1.86
CA LEU A 168 -11.10 10.07 1.48
C LEU A 168 -11.92 9.62 2.71
N ALA A 169 -11.26 9.07 3.71
CA ALA A 169 -11.90 8.59 4.93
C ALA A 169 -12.67 9.69 5.67
N GLU A 170 -12.29 10.96 5.48
CA GLU A 170 -12.92 12.12 6.12
C GLU A 170 -14.04 12.74 5.26
N MET A 171 -14.25 12.24 4.05
CA MET A 171 -15.22 12.81 3.11
C MET A 171 -16.61 12.20 3.18
N PHE A 172 -16.82 11.20 4.03
CA PHE A 172 -18.14 10.61 4.21
C PHE A 172 -19.13 11.64 4.76
N GLY A 173 -20.30 11.73 4.15
CA GLY A 173 -21.33 12.68 4.53
C GLY A 173 -21.07 14.12 4.09
N TYR A 174 -20.01 14.39 3.34
CA TYR A 174 -19.64 15.76 2.95
C TYR A 174 -20.74 16.46 2.12
N ALA A 175 -21.36 15.77 1.18
CA ALA A 175 -22.41 16.35 0.37
C ALA A 175 -23.56 16.90 1.22
N THR A 176 -23.96 16.15 2.24
CA THR A 176 -25.02 16.56 3.16
C THR A 176 -24.60 17.75 4.02
N ASP A 177 -23.39 17.70 4.58
CA ASP A 177 -22.88 18.77 5.44
C ASP A 177 -22.65 20.07 4.66
N LEU A 178 -22.14 19.99 3.45
CA LEU A 178 -21.97 21.15 2.57
C LEU A 178 -23.32 21.78 2.21
N ARG A 179 -24.29 20.97 1.88
CA ARG A 179 -25.65 21.43 1.55
C ARG A 179 -26.29 22.13 2.74
N SER A 180 -26.16 21.56 3.94
CA SER A 180 -26.70 22.14 5.15
C SER A 180 -26.04 23.47 5.52
N ALA A 181 -24.71 23.54 5.40
CA ALA A 181 -23.95 24.73 5.76
C ALA A 181 -24.19 25.91 4.80
N THR A 182 -24.58 25.66 3.55
CA THR A 182 -24.70 26.65 2.50
C THR A 182 -26.12 26.80 1.94
N GLN A 183 -27.11 26.18 2.55
CA GLN A 183 -28.51 26.12 2.06
C GLN A 183 -28.62 25.67 0.61
N GLY A 184 -27.79 24.69 0.24
CA GLY A 184 -27.76 24.12 -1.10
C GLY A 184 -27.09 25.00 -2.16
N ARG A 185 -26.45 26.10 -1.77
CA ARG A 185 -25.84 27.05 -2.72
C ARG A 185 -24.43 26.68 -3.18
N ALA A 186 -23.73 25.83 -2.44
CA ALA A 186 -22.39 25.38 -2.79
C ALA A 186 -22.42 24.03 -3.50
N THR A 187 -21.46 23.82 -4.38
CA THR A 187 -21.23 22.56 -5.07
C THR A 187 -19.77 22.14 -4.90
N TYR A 188 -19.48 20.86 -5.07
CA TYR A 188 -18.11 20.38 -5.03
C TYR A 188 -17.86 19.28 -6.04
N THR A 189 -16.59 19.13 -6.39
CA THR A 189 -16.07 17.99 -7.14
C THR A 189 -14.95 17.33 -6.32
N MET A 190 -14.80 16.03 -6.51
CA MET A 190 -13.80 15.25 -5.80
C MET A 190 -13.20 14.22 -6.76
N GLU A 191 -11.88 14.19 -6.82
CA GLU A 191 -11.14 13.20 -7.62
C GLU A 191 -9.93 12.68 -6.84
N PHE A 192 -9.48 11.48 -7.17
CA PHE A 192 -8.30 10.90 -6.54
C PHE A 192 -7.04 11.70 -6.91
N ALA A 193 -6.26 12.10 -5.91
CA ALA A 193 -4.99 12.78 -6.11
C ALA A 193 -3.80 11.82 -5.98
N ARG A 194 -3.68 11.16 -4.84
CA ARG A 194 -2.54 10.28 -4.53
C ARG A 194 -2.80 9.44 -3.28
N TYR A 195 -1.92 8.49 -3.03
CA TYR A 195 -1.79 7.86 -1.72
C TYR A 195 -0.76 8.62 -0.88
N SER A 196 -1.03 8.78 0.40
CA SER A 196 -0.12 9.36 1.37
C SER A 196 -0.10 8.53 2.65
N GLU A 197 1.03 8.57 3.36
CA GLU A 197 1.14 7.86 4.62
C GLU A 197 0.09 8.36 5.62
N ALA A 198 -0.68 7.43 6.19
CA ALA A 198 -1.67 7.74 7.20
C ALA A 198 -0.99 8.17 8.51
N PRO A 199 -1.52 9.17 9.22
CA PRO A 199 -1.04 9.48 10.58
C PRO A 199 -1.07 8.25 11.48
N SER A 200 -0.16 8.16 12.44
CA SER A 200 -0.01 6.96 13.26
C SER A 200 -1.28 6.56 14.02
N ASN A 201 -2.05 7.53 14.52
CA ASN A 201 -3.32 7.25 15.19
C ASN A 201 -4.37 6.63 14.25
N VAL A 202 -4.42 7.11 13.00
CA VAL A 202 -5.32 6.55 11.96
C VAL A 202 -4.85 5.16 11.55
N ALA A 203 -3.55 4.99 11.31
CA ALA A 203 -2.96 3.71 10.94
C ALA A 203 -3.19 2.65 12.02
N GLN A 204 -2.94 2.97 13.28
CA GLN A 204 -3.15 2.05 14.41
C GLN A 204 -4.60 1.63 14.54
N SER A 205 -5.55 2.53 14.34
CA SER A 205 -6.98 2.21 14.37
C SER A 205 -7.35 1.19 13.29
N ILE A 206 -6.81 1.32 12.10
CA ILE A 206 -7.09 0.40 10.98
C ILE A 206 -6.39 -0.95 11.19
N ILE A 207 -5.13 -0.94 11.56
CA ILE A 207 -4.35 -2.17 11.85
C ILE A 207 -5.03 -2.97 12.97
N GLY A 208 -5.45 -2.33 14.05
CA GLY A 208 -6.12 -2.97 15.16
C GLY A 208 -7.46 -3.63 14.80
N LYS A 209 -8.18 -3.10 13.81
CA LYS A 209 -9.43 -3.68 13.31
C LYS A 209 -9.22 -4.90 12.43
N ASN A 210 -8.06 -5.03 11.80
CA ASN A 210 -7.77 -6.07 10.83
C ASN A 210 -6.89 -7.20 11.38
N THR A 211 -6.64 -7.21 12.70
CA THR A 211 -5.79 -8.21 13.37
C THR A 211 -6.58 -9.41 13.94
N PHE A 212 -7.74 -9.72 13.38
CA PHE A 212 -8.57 -10.86 13.82
C PHE A 212 -8.62 -11.96 12.78
#